data_a6efdf713f0ea195dacfd054e4fdf173
#
_entry.id   a6efdf713f0ea195dacfd054e4fdf173
#
_cell.length_a   1.000
_cell.length_b   1.000
_cell.length_c   1.000
_cell.angle_alpha   90.00
_cell.angle_beta   90.00
_cell.angle_gamma   90.00
#
_symmetry.space_group_name_H-M   'P 1'
#
loop_
_entity.id
_entity.type
_entity.pdbx_description
1 polymer ?
#
loop_
_entity_poly.entity_id
_entity_poly.type
_entity_poly.pdbx_seq_one_letter_code
_entity_poly.pdbx_strand_id
1 'polypeptide(L)'
;MGICTLFSGLPKNLAELCVLRFFIGVAGATFVITQLWTSEMFAKNVVGLANALTAGWGNCGGGFTILIMGYVYEGLRSAGLSRNQAWRNAFYIPGAIVLIVAAALYAYSDECPQGTLRDAIRAGTRQRQTMRKSARDGLKNLNSWILFAQYAACFGVELHVNNAMAMYFYDEYGLSIGTAGLVASLFGWMNLFARGLGGYCSDLANTNCGMRGRLAVHAVSLLAEGLVLVVFSYVEGVAMAIFTLVVFSIFTQAAEGTTFAIVPFVAPKALGSVAGVVGAGGNVGAVVWGLMFMFGSSGPAGYRHLGGIIIVSAFLTLGINIKGAGSLFRNDMDSTIERRARGDDDDDSFHTASALTPSSLASVPA
;
A
#
# COMPACT_ATOMS: atom_id res chain seq x y z
N MET A 1 9.21 -10.69 -12.34
CA MET A 1 8.73 -9.44 -12.98
C MET A 1 9.55 -9.09 -14.22
N GLY A 2 10.85 -8.82 -14.11
CA GLY A 2 11.69 -8.38 -15.22
C GLY A 2 11.61 -9.25 -16.48
N ILE A 3 11.66 -10.58 -16.33
CA ILE A 3 11.52 -11.54 -17.45
C ILE A 3 10.18 -11.37 -18.16
N CYS A 4 9.07 -11.33 -17.41
CA CYS A 4 7.75 -11.14 -18.01
C CYS A 4 7.62 -9.77 -18.69
N THR A 5 8.26 -8.73 -18.13
CA THR A 5 8.29 -7.40 -18.76
C THR A 5 9.05 -7.42 -20.08
N LEU A 6 10.21 -8.08 -20.16
CA LEU A 6 10.95 -8.24 -21.42
C LEU A 6 10.10 -8.91 -22.51
N PHE A 7 9.28 -9.88 -22.14
CA PHE A 7 8.40 -10.58 -23.07
C PHE A 7 7.09 -9.86 -23.39
N SER A 8 6.82 -8.69 -22.77
CA SER A 8 5.55 -7.95 -22.97
C SER A 8 5.35 -7.45 -24.40
N GLY A 9 6.41 -7.35 -25.19
CA GLY A 9 6.33 -7.01 -26.61
C GLY A 9 6.07 -8.20 -27.55
N LEU A 10 6.11 -9.45 -27.09
CA LEU A 10 6.00 -10.65 -27.95
C LEU A 10 4.56 -11.09 -28.29
N PRO A 11 3.52 -10.91 -27.43
CA PRO A 11 2.18 -11.40 -27.69
C PRO A 11 1.63 -10.95 -29.03
N LYS A 12 1.01 -11.89 -29.77
CA LYS A 12 0.39 -11.66 -31.08
C LYS A 12 -1.14 -11.57 -30.99
N ASN A 13 -1.71 -12.12 -29.94
CA ASN A 13 -3.16 -12.15 -29.71
C ASN A 13 -3.51 -11.85 -28.24
N LEU A 14 -4.80 -11.65 -27.97
CA LEU A 14 -5.31 -11.31 -26.63
C LEU A 14 -5.03 -12.41 -25.61
N ALA A 15 -5.15 -13.68 -25.98
CA ALA A 15 -4.96 -14.79 -25.07
C ALA A 15 -3.51 -14.85 -24.55
N GLU A 16 -2.53 -14.71 -25.44
CA GLU A 16 -1.11 -14.65 -25.06
C GLU A 16 -0.83 -13.46 -24.14
N LEU A 17 -1.43 -12.30 -24.44
CA LEU A 17 -1.31 -11.10 -23.58
C LEU A 17 -1.91 -11.34 -22.20
N CYS A 18 -3.09 -11.99 -22.10
CA CYS A 18 -3.72 -12.32 -20.82
C CYS A 18 -2.85 -13.27 -19.99
N VAL A 19 -2.27 -14.31 -20.60
CA VAL A 19 -1.35 -15.23 -19.91
C VAL A 19 -0.14 -14.49 -19.37
N LEU A 20 0.48 -13.64 -20.18
CA LEU A 20 1.64 -12.86 -19.75
C LEU A 20 1.29 -11.88 -18.61
N ARG A 21 0.15 -11.20 -18.72
CA ARG A 21 -0.39 -10.30 -17.67
C ARG A 21 -0.68 -11.04 -16.37
N PHE A 22 -1.14 -12.28 -16.45
CA PHE A 22 -1.31 -13.12 -15.26
C PHE A 22 0.02 -13.31 -14.51
N PHE A 23 1.10 -13.68 -15.22
CA PHE A 23 2.42 -13.82 -14.58
C PHE A 23 3.00 -12.51 -14.07
N ILE A 24 2.74 -11.38 -14.76
CA ILE A 24 3.08 -10.04 -14.25
C ILE A 24 2.32 -9.75 -12.96
N GLY A 25 1.04 -10.11 -12.87
CA GLY A 25 0.22 -9.98 -11.67
C GLY A 25 0.76 -10.80 -10.49
N VAL A 26 1.19 -12.04 -10.73
CA VAL A 26 1.88 -12.86 -9.70
C VAL A 26 3.14 -12.14 -9.20
N ALA A 27 3.89 -11.52 -10.10
CA ALA A 27 5.07 -10.74 -9.72
C ALA A 27 4.71 -9.46 -8.91
N GLY A 28 3.49 -8.94 -9.04
CA GLY A 28 2.97 -7.83 -8.22
C GLY A 28 2.87 -8.18 -6.73
N ALA A 29 2.85 -9.47 -6.35
CA ALA A 29 2.92 -9.91 -4.97
C ALA A 29 4.23 -9.50 -4.24
N THR A 30 5.24 -9.01 -4.95
CA THR A 30 6.46 -8.43 -4.35
C THR A 30 6.17 -7.25 -3.41
N PHE A 31 5.07 -6.55 -3.59
CA PHE A 31 4.60 -5.54 -2.65
C PHE A 31 4.48 -6.08 -1.21
N VAL A 32 3.88 -7.26 -1.05
CA VAL A 32 3.72 -7.91 0.26
C VAL A 32 5.09 -8.26 0.88
N ILE A 33 6.02 -8.70 0.05
CA ILE A 33 7.39 -9.02 0.47
C ILE A 33 8.12 -7.77 0.97
N THR A 34 8.02 -6.65 0.24
CA THR A 34 8.63 -5.38 0.66
C THR A 34 8.04 -4.86 1.97
N GLN A 35 6.72 -4.95 2.16
CA GLN A 35 6.07 -4.55 3.42
C GLN A 35 6.47 -5.44 4.59
N LEU A 36 6.58 -6.76 4.37
CA LEU A 36 7.10 -7.68 5.37
C LEU A 36 8.54 -7.32 5.74
N TRP A 37 9.39 -7.16 4.74
CA TRP A 37 10.80 -6.84 4.91
C TRP A 37 11.00 -5.52 5.67
N THR A 38 10.31 -4.45 5.25
CA THR A 38 10.34 -3.16 5.96
C THR A 38 9.87 -3.31 7.41
N SER A 39 8.80 -4.07 7.66
CA SER A 39 8.29 -4.29 9.01
C SER A 39 9.26 -5.07 9.92
N GLU A 40 10.16 -5.87 9.34
CA GLU A 40 11.20 -6.59 10.08
C GLU A 40 12.46 -5.74 10.30
N MET A 41 12.75 -4.81 9.40
CA MET A 41 13.95 -3.95 9.48
C MET A 41 13.76 -2.75 10.41
N PHE A 42 12.53 -2.28 10.63
CA PHE A 42 12.26 -1.05 11.39
C PHE A 42 11.57 -1.33 12.73
N ALA A 43 11.87 -0.50 13.73
CA ALA A 43 11.27 -0.58 15.04
C ALA A 43 9.77 -0.25 15.03
N LYS A 44 9.00 -0.80 15.97
CA LYS A 44 7.52 -0.69 16.02
C LYS A 44 6.99 0.74 16.15
N ASN A 45 7.79 1.65 16.70
CA ASN A 45 7.42 3.07 16.87
C ASN A 45 7.49 3.88 15.57
N VAL A 46 8.23 3.42 14.55
CA VAL A 46 8.41 4.08 13.24
C VAL A 46 7.97 3.21 12.06
N VAL A 47 7.40 2.04 12.34
CA VAL A 47 7.03 1.06 11.31
C VAL A 47 5.95 1.57 10.36
N GLY A 48 5.07 2.45 10.84
CA GLY A 48 4.04 3.08 10.04
C GLY A 48 4.63 3.98 8.96
N LEU A 49 5.53 4.89 9.35
CA LEU A 49 6.25 5.75 8.42
C LEU A 49 7.10 4.94 7.45
N ALA A 50 7.86 3.96 7.93
CA ALA A 50 8.74 3.14 7.10
C ALA A 50 7.97 2.37 6.02
N ASN A 51 6.90 1.67 6.39
CA ASN A 51 6.04 0.96 5.45
C ASN A 51 5.37 1.90 4.45
N ALA A 52 4.89 3.04 4.93
CA ALA A 52 4.21 4.03 4.11
C ALA A 52 5.16 4.66 3.07
N LEU A 53 6.39 5.03 3.46
CA LEU A 53 7.40 5.56 2.52
C LEU A 53 7.82 4.51 1.50
N THR A 54 8.13 3.29 1.93
CA THR A 54 8.52 2.20 1.03
C THR A 54 7.45 1.94 -0.02
N ALA A 55 6.19 1.89 0.38
CA ALA A 55 5.08 1.67 -0.54
C ALA A 55 4.78 2.89 -1.41
N GLY A 56 4.78 4.10 -0.85
CA GLY A 56 4.51 5.33 -1.59
C GLY A 56 5.54 5.60 -2.68
N TRP A 57 6.81 5.47 -2.35
CA TRP A 57 7.89 5.62 -3.35
C TRP A 57 7.84 4.53 -4.41
N GLY A 58 7.44 3.30 -4.06
CA GLY A 58 7.17 2.24 -5.02
C GLY A 58 6.04 2.60 -5.99
N ASN A 59 4.94 3.17 -5.49
CA ASN A 59 3.79 3.58 -6.31
C ASN A 59 4.08 4.80 -7.20
N CYS A 60 4.99 5.69 -6.83
CA CYS A 60 5.48 6.76 -7.72
C CYS A 60 6.04 6.20 -9.04
N GLY A 61 6.53 4.94 -9.04
CA GLY A 61 6.98 4.24 -10.24
C GLY A 61 5.93 4.21 -11.36
N GLY A 62 4.63 4.23 -11.03
CA GLY A 62 3.55 4.34 -12.02
C GLY A 62 3.63 5.62 -12.82
N GLY A 63 3.74 6.78 -12.15
CA GLY A 63 3.89 8.09 -12.79
C GLY A 63 5.17 8.20 -13.61
N PHE A 64 6.31 7.78 -13.04
CA PHE A 64 7.60 7.75 -13.75
C PHE A 64 7.55 6.87 -15.00
N THR A 65 6.91 5.69 -14.91
CA THR A 65 6.81 4.78 -16.05
C THR A 65 6.03 5.40 -17.19
N ILE A 66 4.93 6.08 -16.94
CA ILE A 66 4.13 6.76 -17.98
C ILE A 66 4.98 7.78 -18.72
N LEU A 67 5.72 8.62 -18.00
CA LEU A 67 6.62 9.62 -18.60
C LEU A 67 7.75 8.98 -19.40
N ILE A 68 8.51 8.06 -18.81
CA ILE A 68 9.68 7.44 -19.43
C ILE A 68 9.26 6.65 -20.67
N MET A 69 8.19 5.87 -20.60
CA MET A 69 7.73 5.03 -21.71
C MET A 69 7.24 5.86 -22.90
N GLY A 70 6.67 7.05 -22.67
CA GLY A 70 6.34 8.01 -23.72
C GLY A 70 7.58 8.42 -24.50
N TYR A 71 8.61 8.92 -23.82
CA TYR A 71 9.87 9.32 -24.45
C TYR A 71 10.61 8.16 -25.12
N VAL A 72 10.63 6.98 -24.51
CA VAL A 72 11.22 5.78 -25.13
C VAL A 72 10.51 5.42 -26.42
N TYR A 73 9.16 5.46 -26.42
CA TYR A 73 8.39 5.19 -27.62
C TYR A 73 8.67 6.21 -28.73
N GLU A 74 8.67 7.51 -28.42
CA GLU A 74 8.98 8.57 -29.39
C GLU A 74 10.42 8.46 -29.92
N GLY A 75 11.38 8.18 -29.07
CA GLY A 75 12.77 7.93 -29.47
C GLY A 75 12.90 6.76 -30.44
N LEU A 76 12.22 5.64 -30.17
CA LEU A 76 12.22 4.49 -31.08
C LEU A 76 11.51 4.80 -32.40
N ARG A 77 10.44 5.62 -32.37
CA ARG A 77 9.80 6.11 -33.61
C ARG A 77 10.70 7.00 -34.42
N SER A 78 11.42 7.92 -33.77
CA SER A 78 12.40 8.82 -34.43
C SER A 78 13.60 8.06 -35.02
N ALA A 79 13.93 6.91 -34.41
CA ALA A 79 14.96 5.99 -34.96
C ALA A 79 14.45 5.15 -36.15
N GLY A 80 13.24 5.41 -36.67
CA GLY A 80 12.71 4.79 -37.88
C GLY A 80 11.93 3.48 -37.65
N LEU A 81 11.68 3.05 -36.41
CA LEU A 81 10.88 1.87 -36.16
C LEU A 81 9.40 2.12 -36.49
N SER A 82 8.73 1.10 -37.01
CA SER A 82 7.27 1.14 -37.21
C SER A 82 6.53 1.33 -35.87
N ARG A 83 5.28 1.82 -35.91
CA ARG A 83 4.44 2.00 -34.72
C ARG A 83 4.34 0.71 -33.88
N ASN A 84 4.20 -0.43 -34.56
CA ASN A 84 4.09 -1.74 -33.92
C ASN A 84 5.42 -2.20 -33.31
N GLN A 85 6.54 -1.95 -33.96
CA GLN A 85 7.87 -2.28 -33.42
C GLN A 85 8.25 -1.38 -32.24
N ALA A 86 7.95 -0.09 -32.31
CA ALA A 86 8.33 0.88 -31.28
C ALA A 86 7.70 0.52 -29.92
N TRP A 87 6.37 0.30 -29.85
CA TRP A 87 5.75 -0.04 -28.57
C TRP A 87 6.19 -1.41 -28.04
N ARG A 88 6.45 -2.39 -28.91
CA ARG A 88 6.92 -3.71 -28.50
C ARG A 88 8.33 -3.67 -27.92
N ASN A 89 9.23 -2.95 -28.59
CA ASN A 89 10.64 -2.85 -28.18
C ASN A 89 10.81 -1.96 -26.94
N ALA A 90 9.87 -1.05 -26.66
CA ALA A 90 9.93 -0.18 -25.50
C ALA A 90 10.00 -0.97 -24.17
N PHE A 91 9.46 -2.18 -24.09
CA PHE A 91 9.48 -3.01 -22.89
C PHE A 91 10.84 -3.60 -22.53
N TYR A 92 11.79 -3.63 -23.47
CA TYR A 92 13.13 -4.15 -23.17
C TYR A 92 13.87 -3.27 -22.16
N ILE A 93 13.69 -1.94 -22.19
CA ILE A 93 14.35 -1.01 -21.27
C ILE A 93 13.90 -1.24 -19.82
N PRO A 94 12.60 -1.14 -19.46
CA PRO A 94 12.17 -1.39 -18.08
C PRO A 94 12.42 -2.83 -17.64
N GLY A 95 12.31 -3.81 -18.53
CA GLY A 95 12.62 -5.20 -18.23
C GLY A 95 14.08 -5.41 -17.82
N ALA A 96 15.02 -4.81 -18.55
CA ALA A 96 16.45 -4.84 -18.23
C ALA A 96 16.74 -4.14 -16.89
N ILE A 97 16.18 -2.95 -16.66
CA ILE A 97 16.34 -2.21 -15.39
C ILE A 97 15.87 -3.06 -14.20
N VAL A 98 14.71 -3.68 -14.30
CA VAL A 98 14.17 -4.53 -13.20
C VAL A 98 15.09 -5.72 -12.93
N LEU A 99 15.69 -6.33 -13.94
CA LEU A 99 16.63 -7.45 -13.75
C LEU A 99 17.94 -6.99 -13.10
N ILE A 100 18.48 -5.83 -13.48
CA ILE A 100 19.67 -5.24 -12.87
C ILE A 100 19.40 -4.92 -11.39
N VAL A 101 18.27 -4.28 -11.09
CA VAL A 101 17.86 -3.98 -9.71
C VAL A 101 17.68 -5.27 -8.90
N ALA A 102 17.06 -6.30 -9.48
CA ALA A 102 16.91 -7.59 -8.80
C ALA A 102 18.27 -8.25 -8.46
N ALA A 103 19.22 -8.20 -9.38
CA ALA A 103 20.58 -8.69 -9.16
C ALA A 103 21.32 -7.87 -8.08
N ALA A 104 21.17 -6.54 -8.07
CA ALA A 104 21.75 -5.66 -7.07
C ALA A 104 21.14 -5.93 -5.67
N LEU A 105 19.82 -6.08 -5.58
CA LEU A 105 19.15 -6.44 -4.32
C LEU A 105 19.65 -7.79 -3.79
N TYR A 106 19.77 -8.79 -4.64
CA TYR A 106 20.28 -10.10 -4.25
C TYR A 106 21.72 -10.04 -3.73
N ALA A 107 22.56 -9.19 -4.31
CA ALA A 107 23.98 -9.10 -3.98
C ALA A 107 24.28 -8.23 -2.74
N TYR A 108 23.46 -7.20 -2.47
CA TYR A 108 23.82 -6.15 -1.50
C TYR A 108 22.81 -5.99 -0.35
N SER A 109 21.69 -6.75 -0.33
CA SER A 109 20.65 -6.57 0.69
C SER A 109 20.70 -7.67 1.76
N ASP A 110 20.51 -7.27 3.02
CA ASP A 110 20.28 -8.17 4.15
C ASP A 110 18.78 -8.45 4.34
N GLU A 111 18.44 -9.64 4.87
CA GLU A 111 17.06 -10.05 5.09
C GLU A 111 16.47 -9.46 6.39
N CYS A 112 17.31 -9.21 7.39
CA CYS A 112 16.91 -8.62 8.68
C CYS A 112 18.12 -7.92 9.33
N PRO A 113 17.92 -7.10 10.40
CA PRO A 113 19.01 -6.37 11.06
C PRO A 113 20.12 -7.25 11.62
N GLN A 114 19.85 -8.53 11.84
CA GLN A 114 20.84 -9.55 12.30
C GLN A 114 21.50 -10.30 11.14
N GLY A 115 21.34 -9.88 9.90
CA GLY A 115 21.84 -10.53 8.70
C GLY A 115 20.80 -11.43 8.03
N THR A 116 21.02 -12.76 7.97
CA THR A 116 20.05 -13.65 7.33
C THR A 116 18.95 -14.14 8.31
N LEU A 117 17.78 -14.42 7.78
CA LEU A 117 16.69 -15.02 8.55
C LEU A 117 17.12 -16.36 9.21
N ARG A 118 18.02 -17.10 8.56
CA ARG A 118 18.58 -18.35 9.10
C ARG A 118 19.40 -18.10 10.36
N ASP A 119 20.18 -17.04 10.38
CA ASP A 119 21.01 -16.68 11.54
C ASP A 119 20.14 -16.19 12.70
N ALA A 120 19.10 -15.41 12.45
CA ALA A 120 18.14 -15.00 13.46
C ALA A 120 17.37 -16.20 14.07
N ILE A 121 17.04 -17.22 13.27
CA ILE A 121 16.43 -18.47 13.77
C ILE A 121 17.43 -19.27 14.60
N ARG A 122 18.70 -19.40 14.17
CA ARG A 122 19.75 -20.09 14.92
C ARG A 122 20.06 -19.41 16.26
N ALA A 123 20.05 -18.08 16.27
CA ALA A 123 20.25 -17.28 17.47
C ALA A 123 19.06 -17.32 18.45
N GLY A 124 17.96 -17.99 18.08
CA GLY A 124 16.74 -18.08 18.92
C GLY A 124 15.92 -16.79 19.01
N THR A 125 16.33 -15.73 18.29
CA THR A 125 15.62 -14.45 18.26
C THR A 125 14.33 -14.51 17.45
N ARG A 126 14.17 -15.57 16.62
CA ARG A 126 12.99 -15.79 15.79
C ARG A 126 12.56 -17.25 15.76
N GLN A 127 11.26 -17.48 15.91
CA GLN A 127 10.67 -18.82 15.77
C GLN A 127 10.31 -19.10 14.32
N ARG A 128 10.69 -20.29 13.84
CA ARG A 128 10.27 -20.78 12.51
C ARG A 128 8.79 -21.12 12.52
N GLN A 129 7.98 -20.38 11.76
CA GLN A 129 6.59 -20.74 11.55
C GLN A 129 6.42 -21.58 10.28
N THR A 130 5.52 -22.56 10.34
CA THR A 130 5.10 -23.31 9.15
C THR A 130 4.20 -22.43 8.29
N MET A 131 4.46 -22.35 6.97
CA MET A 131 3.66 -21.56 6.02
C MET A 131 2.15 -21.83 6.15
N ARG A 132 1.77 -23.11 6.32
CA ARG A 132 0.36 -23.51 6.49
C ARG A 132 -0.28 -22.90 7.73
N LYS A 133 0.45 -22.83 8.85
CA LYS A 133 -0.05 -22.21 10.10
C LYS A 133 -0.19 -20.70 9.92
N SER A 134 0.84 -20.05 9.38
CA SER A 134 0.82 -18.61 9.11
C SER A 134 -0.34 -18.24 8.17
N ALA A 135 -0.53 -18.96 7.06
CA ALA A 135 -1.65 -18.73 6.12
C ALA A 135 -3.01 -18.89 6.81
N ARG A 136 -3.18 -19.95 7.61
CA ARG A 136 -4.42 -20.19 8.35
C ARG A 136 -4.71 -19.07 9.36
N ASP A 137 -3.69 -18.61 10.09
CA ASP A 137 -3.82 -17.59 11.13
C ASP A 137 -4.18 -16.23 10.50
N GLY A 138 -3.55 -15.86 9.37
CA GLY A 138 -3.90 -14.65 8.62
C GLY A 138 -5.31 -14.70 8.02
N LEU A 139 -5.70 -15.82 7.39
CA LEU A 139 -7.02 -15.98 6.77
C LEU A 139 -8.17 -16.07 7.78
N LYS A 140 -7.92 -16.60 8.98
CA LYS A 140 -8.95 -16.70 10.03
C LYS A 140 -9.10 -15.43 10.87
N ASN A 141 -8.19 -14.48 10.76
CA ASN A 141 -8.24 -13.26 11.53
C ASN A 141 -9.23 -12.28 10.89
N LEU A 142 -10.29 -11.94 11.63
CA LEU A 142 -11.32 -10.99 11.16
C LEU A 142 -10.73 -9.61 10.83
N ASN A 143 -9.74 -9.14 11.60
CA ASN A 143 -9.09 -7.85 11.33
C ASN A 143 -8.41 -7.83 9.96
N SER A 144 -7.88 -8.98 9.47
CA SER A 144 -7.31 -9.07 8.11
C SER A 144 -8.36 -8.78 7.04
N TRP A 145 -9.60 -9.25 7.22
CA TRP A 145 -10.70 -9.05 6.27
C TRP A 145 -11.31 -7.65 6.37
N ILE A 146 -11.36 -7.07 7.56
CA ILE A 146 -11.75 -5.67 7.71
C ILE A 146 -10.75 -4.78 6.98
N LEU A 147 -9.45 -4.95 7.24
CA LEU A 147 -8.40 -4.20 6.56
C LEU A 147 -8.34 -4.51 5.05
N PHE A 148 -8.66 -5.73 4.61
CA PHE A 148 -8.85 -6.08 3.20
C PHE A 148 -9.91 -5.17 2.54
N ALA A 149 -11.09 -5.05 3.17
CA ALA A 149 -12.17 -4.21 2.65
C ALA A 149 -11.79 -2.73 2.65
N GLN A 150 -11.11 -2.26 3.70
CA GLN A 150 -10.64 -0.88 3.78
C GLN A 150 -9.50 -0.60 2.80
N TYR A 151 -8.62 -1.56 2.56
CA TYR A 151 -7.56 -1.41 1.56
C TYR A 151 -8.11 -1.47 0.13
N ALA A 152 -9.23 -2.18 -0.10
CA ALA A 152 -9.99 -2.06 -1.33
C ALA A 152 -10.58 -0.65 -1.52
N ALA A 153 -10.98 -0.01 -0.42
CA ALA A 153 -11.57 1.32 -0.42
C ALA A 153 -10.55 2.47 -0.55
N CYS A 154 -9.25 2.24 -0.34
CA CYS A 154 -8.20 3.24 -0.59
C CYS A 154 -7.27 2.83 -1.73
N PHE A 155 -6.45 1.79 -1.61
CA PHE A 155 -5.54 1.38 -2.69
C PHE A 155 -6.27 0.88 -3.94
N GLY A 156 -7.40 0.19 -3.78
CA GLY A 156 -8.24 -0.19 -4.92
C GLY A 156 -8.80 1.03 -5.66
N VAL A 157 -9.13 2.07 -4.92
CA VAL A 157 -9.56 3.36 -5.48
C VAL A 157 -8.40 4.07 -6.16
N GLU A 158 -7.20 4.09 -5.56
CA GLU A 158 -6.00 4.63 -6.23
C GLU A 158 -5.77 3.97 -7.58
N LEU A 159 -5.80 2.64 -7.65
CA LEU A 159 -5.60 1.92 -8.90
C LEU A 159 -6.68 2.22 -9.94
N HIS A 160 -7.95 2.35 -9.51
CA HIS A 160 -9.04 2.73 -10.41
C HIS A 160 -8.87 4.15 -10.93
N VAL A 161 -8.59 5.12 -10.06
CA VAL A 161 -8.39 6.54 -10.39
C VAL A 161 -7.21 6.71 -11.35
N ASN A 162 -6.08 6.06 -11.09
CA ASN A 162 -4.92 6.10 -11.99
C ASN A 162 -5.25 5.61 -13.42
N ASN A 163 -6.22 4.71 -13.57
CA ASN A 163 -6.65 4.22 -14.89
C ASN A 163 -7.75 5.07 -15.54
N ALA A 164 -8.65 5.66 -14.76
CA ALA A 164 -9.88 6.27 -15.27
C ALA A 164 -9.86 7.81 -15.29
N MET A 165 -9.03 8.45 -14.44
CA MET A 165 -9.14 9.89 -14.20
C MET A 165 -8.77 10.75 -15.41
N ALA A 166 -7.81 10.33 -16.23
CA ALA A 166 -7.47 11.07 -17.45
C ALA A 166 -8.67 11.12 -18.43
N MET A 167 -9.37 9.98 -18.61
CA MET A 167 -10.57 9.93 -19.45
C MET A 167 -11.70 10.75 -18.84
N TYR A 168 -11.89 10.69 -17.51
CA TYR A 168 -12.87 11.51 -16.81
C TYR A 168 -12.67 13.01 -17.06
N PHE A 169 -11.45 13.54 -16.95
CA PHE A 169 -11.17 14.94 -17.24
C PHE A 169 -11.31 15.30 -18.72
N TYR A 170 -11.04 14.37 -19.61
CA TYR A 170 -11.29 14.55 -21.04
C TYR A 170 -12.80 14.64 -21.34
N ASP A 171 -13.59 13.70 -20.82
CA ASP A 171 -15.02 13.58 -21.13
C ASP A 171 -15.87 14.66 -20.41
N GLU A 172 -15.61 14.88 -19.12
CA GLU A 172 -16.44 15.75 -18.28
C GLU A 172 -16.08 17.23 -18.40
N TYR A 173 -14.77 17.54 -18.52
CA TYR A 173 -14.30 18.93 -18.56
C TYR A 173 -13.80 19.37 -19.94
N GLY A 174 -13.84 18.52 -20.95
CA GLY A 174 -13.43 18.85 -22.31
C GLY A 174 -11.93 19.18 -22.46
N LEU A 175 -11.07 18.68 -21.56
CA LEU A 175 -9.65 18.93 -21.65
C LEU A 175 -9.02 18.13 -22.79
N SER A 176 -7.92 18.63 -23.37
CA SER A 176 -7.15 17.83 -24.32
C SER A 176 -6.60 16.57 -23.64
N ILE A 177 -6.38 15.50 -24.41
CA ILE A 177 -5.85 14.22 -23.90
C ILE A 177 -4.55 14.44 -23.11
N GLY A 178 -3.65 15.31 -23.61
CA GLY A 178 -2.38 15.62 -22.94
C GLY A 178 -2.59 16.35 -21.61
N THR A 179 -3.47 17.35 -21.57
CA THR A 179 -3.78 18.11 -20.36
C THR A 179 -4.51 17.25 -19.34
N ALA A 180 -5.47 16.44 -19.78
CA ALA A 180 -6.18 15.50 -18.91
C ALA A 180 -5.23 14.46 -18.28
N GLY A 181 -4.29 13.93 -19.06
CA GLY A 181 -3.24 13.05 -18.57
C GLY A 181 -2.31 13.72 -17.54
N LEU A 182 -1.92 14.99 -17.80
CA LEU A 182 -1.10 15.75 -16.87
C LEU A 182 -1.84 15.99 -15.53
N VAL A 183 -3.12 16.39 -15.59
CA VAL A 183 -3.94 16.57 -14.38
C VAL A 183 -4.08 15.25 -13.60
N ALA A 184 -4.41 14.16 -14.30
CA ALA A 184 -4.54 12.85 -13.68
C ALA A 184 -3.22 12.38 -13.01
N SER A 185 -2.06 12.72 -13.60
CA SER A 185 -0.76 12.35 -13.03
C SER A 185 -0.47 13.00 -11.67
N LEU A 186 -1.10 14.15 -11.36
CA LEU A 186 -0.97 14.81 -10.05
C LEU A 186 -1.38 13.86 -8.92
N PHE A 187 -2.42 13.06 -9.14
CA PHE A 187 -2.86 12.07 -8.18
C PHE A 187 -1.75 11.06 -7.83
N GLY A 188 -1.07 10.53 -8.84
CA GLY A 188 0.03 9.57 -8.63
C GLY A 188 1.27 10.21 -7.97
N TRP A 189 1.60 11.46 -8.30
CA TRP A 189 2.74 12.17 -7.72
C TRP A 189 2.60 12.44 -6.23
N MET A 190 1.38 12.53 -5.72
CA MET A 190 1.12 12.71 -4.28
C MET A 190 1.64 11.54 -3.44
N ASN A 191 1.84 10.35 -4.02
CA ASN A 191 2.46 9.20 -3.34
C ASN A 191 3.86 9.49 -2.79
N LEU A 192 4.54 10.51 -3.34
CA LEU A 192 5.88 10.88 -2.90
C LEU A 192 5.91 11.25 -1.39
N PHE A 193 4.86 11.88 -0.88
CA PHE A 193 4.79 12.35 0.50
C PHE A 193 3.49 12.02 1.25
N ALA A 194 2.33 11.98 0.57
CA ALA A 194 1.04 11.84 1.24
C ALA A 194 0.88 10.51 1.98
N ARG A 195 1.36 9.42 1.38
CA ARG A 195 1.36 8.10 2.02
C ARG A 195 2.29 8.08 3.25
N GLY A 196 3.48 8.65 3.12
CA GLY A 196 4.42 8.83 4.24
C GLY A 196 3.83 9.68 5.37
N LEU A 197 3.11 10.74 5.04
CA LEU A 197 2.40 11.59 6.01
C LEU A 197 1.37 10.79 6.81
N GLY A 198 0.58 9.94 6.14
CA GLY A 198 -0.37 9.04 6.81
C GLY A 198 0.30 8.09 7.80
N GLY A 199 1.40 7.45 7.40
CA GLY A 199 2.21 6.60 8.26
C GLY A 199 2.80 7.35 9.46
N TYR A 200 3.35 8.53 9.23
CA TYR A 200 3.89 9.41 10.28
C TYR A 200 2.83 9.83 11.29
N CYS A 201 1.68 10.33 10.82
CA CYS A 201 0.57 10.70 11.70
C CYS A 201 0.07 9.50 12.52
N SER A 202 0.04 8.32 11.91
CA SER A 202 -0.31 7.07 12.59
C SER A 202 0.69 6.70 13.69
N ASP A 203 2.00 6.83 13.43
CA ASP A 203 3.03 6.56 14.41
C ASP A 203 3.00 7.59 15.55
N LEU A 204 2.83 8.87 15.24
CA LEU A 204 2.68 9.94 16.23
C LEU A 204 1.45 9.75 17.11
N ALA A 205 0.31 9.40 16.53
CA ALA A 205 -0.89 9.08 17.29
C ALA A 205 -0.71 7.84 18.17
N ASN A 206 0.08 6.86 17.70
CA ASN A 206 0.39 5.67 18.48
C ASN A 206 1.28 6.00 19.71
N THR A 207 2.22 6.93 19.62
CA THR A 207 3.04 7.33 20.78
C THR A 207 2.21 7.96 21.89
N ASN A 208 1.15 8.70 21.54
CA ASN A 208 0.30 9.42 22.48
C ASN A 208 -0.89 8.59 23.01
N CYS A 209 -1.50 7.79 22.14
CA CYS A 209 -2.78 7.10 22.41
C CYS A 209 -2.74 5.59 22.13
N GLY A 210 -1.56 5.02 21.87
CA GLY A 210 -1.42 3.60 21.53
C GLY A 210 -2.19 3.22 20.26
N MET A 211 -2.61 1.97 20.16
CA MET A 211 -3.35 1.45 19.00
C MET A 211 -4.64 2.23 18.72
N ARG A 212 -5.29 2.76 19.75
CA ARG A 212 -6.46 3.63 19.61
C ARG A 212 -6.16 4.84 18.71
N GLY A 213 -4.99 5.48 18.91
CA GLY A 213 -4.56 6.61 18.07
C GLY A 213 -4.37 6.20 16.61
N ARG A 214 -3.70 5.05 16.35
CA ARG A 214 -3.54 4.51 14.99
C ARG A 214 -4.87 4.29 14.29
N LEU A 215 -5.81 3.61 14.97
CA LEU A 215 -7.13 3.32 14.43
C LEU A 215 -7.95 4.60 14.19
N ALA A 216 -7.82 5.59 15.07
CA ALA A 216 -8.49 6.88 14.89
C ALA A 216 -7.98 7.63 13.65
N VAL A 217 -6.66 7.72 13.45
CA VAL A 217 -6.07 8.35 12.26
C VAL A 217 -6.49 7.61 11.00
N HIS A 218 -6.53 6.27 11.03
CA HIS A 218 -6.98 5.46 9.90
C HIS A 218 -8.44 5.73 9.54
N ALA A 219 -9.35 5.71 10.53
CA ALA A 219 -10.77 5.99 10.33
C ALA A 219 -11.01 7.40 9.78
N VAL A 220 -10.29 8.41 10.32
CA VAL A 220 -10.39 9.80 9.87
C VAL A 220 -9.88 9.94 8.43
N SER A 221 -8.77 9.27 8.06
CA SER A 221 -8.25 9.30 6.70
C SER A 221 -9.25 8.74 5.69
N LEU A 222 -9.84 7.56 5.95
CA LEU A 222 -10.87 6.96 5.10
C LEU A 222 -12.14 7.82 5.03
N LEU A 223 -12.58 8.37 6.16
CA LEU A 223 -13.76 9.22 6.19
C LEU A 223 -13.55 10.49 5.36
N ALA A 224 -12.40 11.14 5.52
CA ALA A 224 -12.05 12.33 4.75
C ALA A 224 -11.89 12.01 3.26
N GLU A 225 -11.26 10.89 2.92
CA GLU A 225 -11.16 10.37 1.55
C GLU A 225 -12.55 10.28 0.88
N GLY A 226 -13.48 9.58 1.53
CA GLY A 226 -14.82 9.41 0.99
C GLY A 226 -15.62 10.72 0.89
N LEU A 227 -15.53 11.59 1.90
CA LEU A 227 -16.19 12.91 1.88
C LEU A 227 -15.65 13.80 0.76
N VAL A 228 -14.33 13.87 0.58
CA VAL A 228 -13.72 14.68 -0.49
C VAL A 228 -14.09 14.12 -1.86
N LEU A 229 -14.15 12.79 -2.03
CA LEU A 229 -14.59 12.18 -3.29
C LEU A 229 -16.06 12.49 -3.60
N VAL A 230 -16.94 12.50 -2.60
CA VAL A 230 -18.32 12.96 -2.76
C VAL A 230 -18.36 14.43 -3.19
N VAL A 231 -17.58 15.30 -2.53
CA VAL A 231 -17.48 16.72 -2.93
C VAL A 231 -16.96 16.85 -4.36
N PHE A 232 -15.89 16.14 -4.72
CA PHE A 232 -15.35 16.10 -6.09
C PHE A 232 -16.42 15.81 -7.13
N SER A 233 -17.36 14.90 -6.84
CA SER A 233 -18.43 14.52 -7.75
C SER A 233 -19.47 15.61 -8.05
N TYR A 234 -19.46 16.72 -7.32
CA TYR A 234 -20.36 17.88 -7.53
C TYR A 234 -19.63 19.10 -8.10
N VAL A 235 -18.33 18.99 -8.34
CA VAL A 235 -17.53 20.12 -8.82
C VAL A 235 -17.67 20.27 -10.33
N GLU A 236 -18.13 21.44 -10.78
CA GLU A 236 -18.32 21.76 -12.21
C GLU A 236 -17.10 22.46 -12.84
N GLY A 237 -16.31 23.18 -12.04
CA GLY A 237 -15.17 23.96 -12.51
C GLY A 237 -13.86 23.20 -12.52
N VAL A 238 -13.09 23.22 -13.64
CA VAL A 238 -11.82 22.53 -13.82
C VAL A 238 -10.82 22.83 -12.68
N ALA A 239 -10.62 24.10 -12.33
CA ALA A 239 -9.66 24.49 -11.29
C ALA A 239 -10.02 23.89 -9.93
N MET A 240 -11.30 23.90 -9.55
CA MET A 240 -11.78 23.32 -8.31
C MET A 240 -11.72 21.78 -8.37
N ALA A 241 -11.95 21.18 -9.53
CA ALA A 241 -11.82 19.75 -9.73
C ALA A 241 -10.36 19.29 -9.53
N ILE A 242 -9.39 20.03 -10.06
CA ILE A 242 -7.95 19.76 -9.83
C ILE A 242 -7.61 19.91 -8.34
N PHE A 243 -8.08 20.98 -7.70
CA PHE A 243 -7.83 21.17 -6.26
C PHE A 243 -8.42 20.04 -5.41
N THR A 244 -9.68 19.69 -5.65
CA THR A 244 -10.33 18.60 -4.90
C THR A 244 -9.70 17.23 -5.22
N LEU A 245 -9.23 16.99 -6.44
CA LEU A 245 -8.47 15.78 -6.80
C LEU A 245 -7.17 15.67 -5.97
N VAL A 246 -6.42 16.77 -5.83
CA VAL A 246 -5.20 16.80 -5.03
C VAL A 246 -5.51 16.54 -3.56
N VAL A 247 -6.52 17.17 -3.00
CA VAL A 247 -6.94 16.95 -1.60
C VAL A 247 -7.42 15.50 -1.40
N PHE A 248 -8.20 14.97 -2.35
CA PHE A 248 -8.64 13.58 -2.35
C PHE A 248 -7.45 12.62 -2.34
N SER A 249 -6.45 12.86 -3.20
CA SER A 249 -5.27 12.00 -3.28
C SER A 249 -4.46 11.96 -1.97
N ILE A 250 -4.41 13.09 -1.24
CA ILE A 250 -3.74 13.14 0.07
C ILE A 250 -4.40 12.17 1.04
N PHE A 251 -5.73 12.16 1.14
CA PHE A 251 -6.43 11.30 2.08
C PHE A 251 -6.45 9.83 1.65
N THR A 252 -6.58 9.55 0.36
CA THR A 252 -6.50 8.19 -0.19
C THR A 252 -5.16 7.55 0.16
N GLN A 253 -4.07 8.22 -0.15
CA GLN A 253 -2.73 7.71 0.09
C GLN A 253 -2.35 7.72 1.57
N ALA A 254 -2.85 8.68 2.36
CA ALA A 254 -2.72 8.63 3.82
C ALA A 254 -3.43 7.40 4.40
N ALA A 255 -4.65 7.06 3.94
CA ALA A 255 -5.38 5.87 4.37
C ALA A 255 -4.62 4.58 4.05
N GLU A 256 -3.94 4.52 2.91
CA GLU A 256 -3.05 3.41 2.55
C GLU A 256 -1.86 3.28 3.51
N GLY A 257 -1.22 4.40 3.83
CA GLY A 257 -0.11 4.45 4.78
C GLY A 257 -0.53 4.00 6.18
N THR A 258 -1.69 4.46 6.65
CA THR A 258 -2.24 4.07 7.97
C THR A 258 -2.66 2.59 8.00
N THR A 259 -3.14 2.02 6.91
CA THR A 259 -3.47 0.58 6.82
C THR A 259 -2.23 -0.26 7.14
N PHE A 260 -1.12 -0.01 6.45
CA PHE A 260 0.12 -0.76 6.68
C PHE A 260 0.88 -0.35 7.95
N ALA A 261 0.49 0.72 8.61
CA ALA A 261 0.90 1.01 9.98
C ALA A 261 0.21 0.09 11.01
N ILE A 262 -1.00 -0.42 10.71
CA ILE A 262 -1.78 -1.31 11.58
C ILE A 262 -1.43 -2.79 11.34
N VAL A 263 -1.23 -3.20 10.09
CA VAL A 263 -0.99 -4.59 9.65
C VAL A 263 0.03 -5.36 10.51
N PRO A 264 1.20 -4.78 10.90
CA PRO A 264 2.21 -5.49 11.70
C PRO A 264 1.76 -5.90 13.10
N PHE A 265 0.65 -5.34 13.60
CA PHE A 265 0.11 -5.62 14.93
C PHE A 265 -1.03 -6.63 14.91
N VAL A 266 -1.66 -6.89 13.76
CA VAL A 266 -2.85 -7.77 13.65
C VAL A 266 -2.54 -9.20 14.02
N ALA A 267 -1.46 -9.77 13.48
CA ALA A 267 -0.93 -11.07 13.86
C ALA A 267 0.58 -11.11 13.57
N PRO A 268 1.42 -10.64 14.52
CA PRO A 268 2.87 -10.49 14.29
C PRO A 268 3.56 -11.77 13.83
N LYS A 269 3.11 -12.93 14.34
CA LYS A 269 3.64 -14.25 13.94
C LYS A 269 3.21 -14.66 12.51
N ALA A 270 2.15 -14.08 11.96
CA ALA A 270 1.61 -14.38 10.62
C ALA A 270 1.62 -13.14 9.70
N LEU A 271 2.54 -12.19 9.94
CA LEU A 271 2.61 -10.89 9.28
C LEU A 271 2.51 -11.00 7.74
N GLY A 272 3.29 -11.88 7.11
CA GLY A 272 3.26 -12.05 5.66
C GLY A 272 1.89 -12.48 5.12
N SER A 273 1.17 -13.33 5.86
CA SER A 273 -0.16 -13.78 5.47
C SER A 273 -1.22 -12.68 5.66
N VAL A 274 -1.15 -11.92 6.77
CA VAL A 274 -2.02 -10.75 6.99
C VAL A 274 -1.78 -9.70 5.90
N ALA A 275 -0.51 -9.33 5.65
CA ALA A 275 -0.14 -8.39 4.61
C ALA A 275 -0.58 -8.86 3.21
N GLY A 276 -0.51 -10.18 2.95
CA GLY A 276 -0.99 -10.79 1.71
C GLY A 276 -2.51 -10.67 1.53
N VAL A 277 -3.29 -10.96 2.57
CA VAL A 277 -4.76 -10.80 2.55
C VAL A 277 -5.13 -9.34 2.33
N VAL A 278 -4.54 -8.42 3.11
CA VAL A 278 -4.83 -6.98 3.01
C VAL A 278 -4.42 -6.44 1.64
N GLY A 279 -3.21 -6.77 1.15
CA GLY A 279 -2.74 -6.34 -0.17
C GLY A 279 -3.59 -6.87 -1.32
N ALA A 280 -4.13 -8.09 -1.21
CA ALA A 280 -5.09 -8.62 -2.18
C ALA A 280 -6.37 -7.78 -2.23
N GLY A 281 -6.80 -7.18 -1.09
CA GLY A 281 -7.96 -6.29 -1.02
C GLY A 281 -7.89 -5.15 -2.01
N GLY A 282 -6.75 -4.47 -2.09
CA GLY A 282 -6.57 -3.37 -3.04
C GLY A 282 -6.73 -3.79 -4.50
N ASN A 283 -6.13 -4.92 -4.89
CA ASN A 283 -6.26 -5.41 -6.27
C ASN A 283 -7.69 -5.87 -6.60
N VAL A 284 -8.37 -6.54 -5.65
CA VAL A 284 -9.79 -6.91 -5.79
C VAL A 284 -10.65 -5.64 -5.87
N GLY A 285 -10.37 -4.64 -5.02
CA GLY A 285 -11.04 -3.34 -5.07
C GLY A 285 -10.94 -2.69 -6.43
N ALA A 286 -9.75 -2.63 -7.03
CA ALA A 286 -9.56 -2.06 -8.37
C ALA A 286 -10.46 -2.70 -9.43
N VAL A 287 -10.61 -4.04 -9.39
CA VAL A 287 -11.51 -4.77 -10.29
C VAL A 287 -12.97 -4.45 -9.98
N VAL A 288 -13.37 -4.47 -8.71
CA VAL A 288 -14.77 -4.20 -8.29
C VAL A 288 -15.18 -2.78 -8.68
N TRP A 289 -14.32 -1.78 -8.43
CA TRP A 289 -14.60 -0.39 -8.82
C TRP A 289 -14.64 -0.23 -10.33
N GLY A 290 -13.70 -0.84 -11.07
CA GLY A 290 -13.75 -0.85 -12.53
C GLY A 290 -15.05 -1.45 -13.09
N LEU A 291 -15.52 -2.56 -12.54
CA LEU A 291 -16.81 -3.17 -12.92
C LEU A 291 -18.00 -2.28 -12.52
N MET A 292 -17.96 -1.63 -11.36
CA MET A 292 -18.99 -0.70 -10.92
C MET A 292 -19.15 0.47 -11.91
N PHE A 293 -18.04 1.05 -12.38
CA PHE A 293 -18.07 2.11 -13.37
C PHE A 293 -18.46 1.62 -14.78
N MET A 294 -18.11 0.39 -15.12
CA MET A 294 -18.42 -0.20 -16.44
C MET A 294 -19.90 -0.56 -16.58
N PHE A 295 -20.51 -1.14 -15.55
CA PHE A 295 -21.86 -1.72 -15.60
C PHE A 295 -22.89 -0.96 -14.76
N GLY A 296 -22.46 -0.05 -13.90
CA GLY A 296 -23.31 0.69 -12.99
C GLY A 296 -23.34 2.18 -13.31
N SER A 297 -22.92 2.98 -12.34
CA SER A 297 -22.88 4.44 -12.47
C SER A 297 -21.52 4.89 -12.98
N SER A 298 -21.51 5.71 -14.02
CA SER A 298 -20.31 6.32 -14.61
C SER A 298 -20.24 7.83 -14.30
N GLY A 299 -19.12 8.45 -14.62
CA GLY A 299 -18.91 9.89 -14.42
C GLY A 299 -19.08 10.33 -12.96
N PRO A 300 -19.62 11.54 -12.72
CA PRO A 300 -19.79 12.11 -11.38
C PRO A 300 -20.62 11.22 -10.43
N ALA A 301 -21.68 10.56 -10.95
CA ALA A 301 -22.51 9.67 -10.15
C ALA A 301 -21.73 8.44 -9.65
N GLY A 302 -20.83 7.89 -10.46
CA GLY A 302 -19.96 6.81 -10.07
C GLY A 302 -19.04 7.18 -8.91
N TYR A 303 -18.39 8.34 -8.97
CA TYR A 303 -17.52 8.84 -7.88
C TYR A 303 -18.32 9.15 -6.62
N ARG A 304 -19.57 9.60 -6.71
CA ARG A 304 -20.46 9.82 -5.56
C ARG A 304 -20.75 8.52 -4.83
N HIS A 305 -21.14 7.47 -5.57
CA HIS A 305 -21.41 6.16 -4.99
C HIS A 305 -20.14 5.56 -4.37
N LEU A 306 -18.99 5.67 -5.06
CA LEU A 306 -17.72 5.21 -4.55
C LEU A 306 -17.33 5.92 -3.24
N GLY A 307 -17.49 7.25 -3.19
CA GLY A 307 -17.27 8.03 -1.97
C GLY A 307 -18.17 7.60 -0.81
N GLY A 308 -19.45 7.30 -1.08
CA GLY A 308 -20.35 6.73 -0.08
C GLY A 308 -19.89 5.37 0.45
N ILE A 309 -19.40 4.48 -0.41
CA ILE A 309 -18.85 3.18 -0.01
C ILE A 309 -17.59 3.34 0.84
N ILE A 310 -16.69 4.28 0.49
CA ILE A 310 -15.49 4.59 1.28
C ILE A 310 -15.88 5.08 2.67
N ILE A 311 -16.86 5.98 2.79
CA ILE A 311 -17.38 6.47 4.08
C ILE A 311 -17.89 5.29 4.94
N VAL A 312 -18.68 4.39 4.35
CA VAL A 312 -19.15 3.19 5.05
C VAL A 312 -17.98 2.31 5.50
N SER A 313 -16.94 2.16 4.66
CA SER A 313 -15.77 1.37 5.01
C SER A 313 -15.01 1.95 6.20
N ALA A 314 -14.99 3.27 6.39
CA ALA A 314 -14.35 3.92 7.54
C ALA A 314 -14.97 3.43 8.87
N PHE A 315 -16.28 3.20 8.92
CA PHE A 315 -16.95 2.67 10.11
C PHE A 315 -16.57 1.22 10.43
N LEU A 316 -16.04 0.45 9.49
CA LEU A 316 -15.53 -0.90 9.78
C LEU A 316 -14.35 -0.86 10.77
N THR A 317 -13.67 0.27 10.91
CA THR A 317 -12.60 0.46 11.91
C THR A 317 -13.11 0.23 13.35
N LEU A 318 -14.40 0.47 13.62
CA LEU A 318 -15.03 0.19 14.91
C LEU A 318 -14.99 -1.31 15.27
N GLY A 319 -14.95 -2.18 14.26
CA GLY A 319 -14.86 -3.64 14.43
C GLY A 319 -13.44 -4.18 14.62
N ILE A 320 -12.41 -3.34 14.44
CA ILE A 320 -11.00 -3.77 14.60
C ILE A 320 -10.68 -3.91 16.08
N ASN A 321 -10.28 -5.12 16.49
CA ASN A 321 -9.82 -5.41 17.84
C ASN A 321 -8.57 -6.28 17.78
N ILE A 322 -7.44 -5.71 18.15
CA ILE A 322 -6.12 -6.36 18.06
C ILE A 322 -5.74 -6.88 19.44
N LYS A 323 -5.61 -8.19 19.56
CA LYS A 323 -5.24 -8.85 20.83
C LYS A 323 -3.90 -8.31 21.34
N GLY A 324 -3.88 -7.82 22.57
CA GLY A 324 -2.69 -7.27 23.21
C GLY A 324 -2.30 -5.85 22.79
N ALA A 325 -3.06 -5.22 21.88
CA ALA A 325 -2.85 -3.83 21.48
C ALA A 325 -4.10 -2.96 21.63
N GLY A 326 -5.30 -3.57 21.62
CA GLY A 326 -6.58 -2.91 21.87
C GLY A 326 -7.43 -2.65 20.64
N SER A 327 -8.42 -1.77 20.81
CA SER A 327 -9.37 -1.32 19.78
C SER A 327 -9.53 0.19 19.83
N LEU A 328 -10.41 0.74 18.99
CA LEU A 328 -10.71 2.18 19.02
C LEU A 328 -11.28 2.64 20.37
N PHE A 329 -11.99 1.75 21.09
CA PHE A 329 -12.65 2.07 22.35
C PHE A 329 -11.89 1.57 23.58
N ARG A 330 -11.01 0.58 23.44
CA ARG A 330 -10.30 -0.08 24.53
C ARG A 330 -8.80 -0.08 24.26
N ASN A 331 -8.04 0.40 25.24
CA ASN A 331 -6.59 0.35 25.20
C ASN A 331 -6.12 -0.82 26.08
N ASP A 332 -5.63 -1.91 25.46
CA ASP A 332 -5.19 -3.09 26.22
C ASP A 332 -3.85 -2.86 26.95
N MET A 333 -3.14 -1.74 26.71
CA MET A 333 -1.98 -1.36 27.53
C MET A 333 -2.32 -1.16 28.98
N ASP A 334 -3.48 -0.61 29.29
CA ASP A 334 -3.95 -0.43 30.69
C ASP A 334 -4.20 -1.78 31.36
N SER A 335 -4.75 -2.77 30.62
CA SER A 335 -4.99 -4.12 31.14
C SER A 335 -3.69 -4.91 31.36
N THR A 336 -2.66 -4.65 30.59
CA THR A 336 -1.33 -5.29 30.75
C THR A 336 -0.60 -4.75 31.97
N ILE A 337 -0.71 -3.45 32.24
CA ILE A 337 -0.18 -2.81 33.45
C ILE A 337 -0.96 -3.33 34.69
N GLU A 338 -2.26 -3.46 34.61
CA GLU A 338 -3.09 -4.02 35.69
C GLU A 338 -2.84 -5.50 35.94
N ARG A 339 -2.57 -6.32 34.91
CA ARG A 339 -2.18 -7.74 35.06
C ARG A 339 -0.82 -7.89 35.72
N ARG A 340 0.18 -7.08 35.32
CA ARG A 340 1.49 -7.02 35.95
C ARG A 340 1.39 -6.59 37.42
N ALA A 341 0.54 -5.64 37.74
CA ALA A 341 0.27 -5.20 39.12
C ALA A 341 -0.40 -6.28 39.96
N ARG A 342 -1.13 -7.25 39.32
CA ARG A 342 -1.78 -8.38 39.99
C ARG A 342 -0.93 -9.67 40.04
N GLY A 343 0.23 -9.69 39.38
CA GLY A 343 1.11 -10.89 39.36
C GLY A 343 0.60 -12.05 38.50
N ASP A 344 -0.35 -11.81 37.59
CA ASP A 344 -0.93 -12.82 36.67
C ASP A 344 -0.11 -12.94 35.36
N ASP A 345 1.21 -13.06 35.45
CA ASP A 345 2.12 -13.21 34.27
C ASP A 345 2.30 -14.70 33.91
N ASP A 346 1.36 -15.25 33.15
CA ASP A 346 1.51 -16.52 32.44
C ASP A 346 1.43 -16.32 30.92
N ASP A 347 2.33 -15.54 30.30
CA ASP A 347 2.68 -15.70 28.87
C ASP A 347 3.96 -14.94 28.47
N ASP A 348 5.05 -15.66 28.38
CA ASP A 348 6.41 -15.19 28.03
C ASP A 348 6.63 -14.80 26.56
N SER A 349 5.61 -14.46 25.78
CA SER A 349 5.74 -14.29 24.32
C SER A 349 5.84 -12.83 23.80
N PHE A 350 5.84 -11.81 24.67
CA PHE A 350 5.89 -10.40 24.24
C PHE A 350 7.11 -9.59 24.75
N HIS A 351 8.08 -10.21 25.42
CA HIS A 351 9.21 -9.52 26.01
C HIS A 351 10.48 -9.66 25.18
N THR A 352 10.77 -8.71 24.28
CA THR A 352 12.16 -8.30 23.94
C THR A 352 12.24 -7.02 23.07
N ALA A 353 11.41 -6.01 23.23
CA ALA A 353 11.59 -4.78 22.45
C ALA A 353 11.20 -3.45 23.13
N SER A 354 10.99 -3.40 24.46
CA SER A 354 10.62 -2.13 25.10
C SER A 354 11.43 -1.71 26.31
N ALA A 355 12.62 -2.29 26.51
CA ALA A 355 13.50 -1.94 27.64
C ALA A 355 14.89 -1.48 27.18
N LEU A 356 14.94 -0.38 26.43
CA LEU A 356 16.14 0.45 26.37
C LEU A 356 15.72 1.84 26.85
N THR A 357 15.82 2.04 28.16
CA THR A 357 15.81 3.39 28.77
C THR A 357 17.08 4.14 28.38
N PRO A 358 17.07 5.48 28.27
CA PRO A 358 18.21 6.29 27.83
C PRO A 358 19.46 6.21 28.72
N SER A 359 19.42 5.49 29.81
CA SER A 359 20.54 5.41 30.78
C SER A 359 21.59 4.32 30.49
N SER A 360 21.41 3.47 29.47
CA SER A 360 22.36 2.39 29.15
C SER A 360 23.39 2.72 28.05
N LEU A 361 23.41 3.95 27.53
CA LEU A 361 24.35 4.39 26.48
C LEU A 361 25.63 5.05 27.02
N ALA A 362 25.87 5.00 28.33
CA ALA A 362 27.02 5.70 28.97
C ALA A 362 28.22 4.80 29.30
N SER A 363 28.32 3.57 28.81
CA SER A 363 29.46 2.70 29.10
C SER A 363 29.85 1.81 27.92
N VAL A 364 30.45 2.41 26.88
CA VAL A 364 31.31 1.69 25.93
C VAL A 364 32.66 2.43 25.93
N PRO A 365 33.76 1.83 26.38
CA PRO A 365 35.08 2.44 26.25
C PRO A 365 35.56 2.38 24.80
N ALA A 366 36.39 3.38 24.45
CA ALA A 366 36.97 3.65 23.15
C ALA A 366 37.77 2.50 22.54
#